data_1b5155522d1533a5b175174ff5f4be31
#
_entry.id   1b5155522d1533a5b175174ff5f4be31
#
_cell.length_a   1.000
_cell.length_b   1.000
_cell.length_c   1.000
_cell.angle_alpha   90.00
_cell.angle_beta   90.00
_cell.angle_gamma   90.00
#
_symmetry.space_group_name_H-M   'P 1'
#
loop_
_entity.id
_entity.type
_entity.pdbx_description
1 polymer ?
#
loop_
_entity_poly.entity_id
_entity_poly.type
_entity_poly.pdbx_seq_one_letter_code
_entity_poly.pdbx_strand_id
1 'polypeptide(L)'
;MRAVLAAVLLLSSACFAYAELPSASAAAVNQALSSGKPTVIDLGARTCIPCKEMAPILESLSADYRGKAGVLFIDVRADQDAARKFGVQMIPTQIFFDAKGREVRRHMGFMDRQGLLKELKAAGLK
;
A
#
# COMPACT_ATOMS: atom_id res chain seq x y z
N MET A 1 -49.14 -19.48 -32.10
CA MET A 1 -47.86 -18.76 -32.26
C MET A 1 -47.29 -18.56 -30.85
N ARG A 2 -46.26 -19.32 -30.52
CA ARG A 2 -45.57 -19.24 -29.19
C ARG A 2 -44.35 -18.36 -29.34
N ALA A 3 -44.34 -17.16 -28.74
CA ALA A 3 -43.20 -16.29 -28.69
C ALA A 3 -42.25 -16.76 -27.57
N VAL A 4 -41.07 -17.22 -27.96
CA VAL A 4 -39.98 -17.56 -27.05
C VAL A 4 -39.18 -16.29 -26.80
N LEU A 5 -39.34 -15.67 -25.65
CA LEU A 5 -38.49 -14.58 -25.17
C LEU A 5 -37.17 -15.16 -24.67
N ALA A 6 -36.13 -15.02 -25.46
CA ALA A 6 -34.77 -15.36 -25.04
C ALA A 6 -34.24 -14.19 -24.17
N ALA A 7 -34.17 -14.41 -22.87
CA ALA A 7 -33.51 -13.48 -21.96
C ALA A 7 -31.98 -13.64 -22.11
N VAL A 8 -31.36 -12.67 -22.76
CA VAL A 8 -29.89 -12.57 -22.83
C VAL A 8 -29.41 -12.02 -21.49
N LEU A 9 -28.86 -12.89 -20.65
CA LEU A 9 -28.15 -12.50 -19.42
C LEU A 9 -26.80 -11.89 -19.83
N LEU A 10 -26.71 -10.59 -19.82
CA LEU A 10 -25.42 -9.87 -19.94
C LEU A 10 -24.66 -10.05 -18.62
N LEU A 11 -23.73 -11.02 -18.58
CA LEU A 11 -22.71 -11.08 -17.53
C LEU A 11 -21.76 -9.88 -17.72
N SER A 12 -22.03 -8.79 -17.01
CA SER A 12 -21.07 -7.70 -16.88
C SER A 12 -19.93 -8.19 -15.98
N SER A 13 -18.82 -8.60 -16.59
CA SER A 13 -17.56 -8.82 -15.89
C SER A 13 -17.10 -7.47 -15.35
N ALA A 14 -17.35 -7.22 -14.05
CA ALA A 14 -16.76 -6.07 -13.37
C ALA A 14 -15.25 -6.30 -13.32
N CYS A 15 -14.55 -5.68 -14.24
CA CYS A 15 -13.09 -5.57 -14.21
C CYS A 15 -12.76 -4.68 -13.02
N PHE A 16 -12.38 -5.25 -11.88
CA PHE A 16 -11.84 -4.48 -10.76
C PHE A 16 -10.49 -3.92 -11.21
N ALA A 17 -10.51 -2.70 -11.73
CA ALA A 17 -9.31 -1.93 -11.90
C ALA A 17 -8.79 -1.61 -10.48
N TYR A 18 -7.68 -2.23 -10.09
CA TYR A 18 -6.98 -1.85 -8.88
C TYR A 18 -6.42 -0.45 -9.11
N ALA A 19 -6.95 0.51 -8.35
CA ALA A 19 -6.45 1.89 -8.40
C ALA A 19 -5.21 2.00 -7.52
N GLU A 20 -4.14 2.62 -8.01
CA GLU A 20 -2.93 2.87 -7.21
C GLU A 20 -3.28 3.58 -5.90
N LEU A 21 -2.62 3.20 -4.81
CA LEU A 21 -2.81 3.86 -3.53
C LEU A 21 -2.56 5.38 -3.69
N PRO A 22 -3.42 6.23 -3.14
CA PRO A 22 -3.17 7.67 -3.12
C PRO A 22 -1.94 7.97 -2.26
N SER A 23 -1.26 9.09 -2.55
CA SER A 23 -0.19 9.56 -1.67
C SER A 23 -0.80 9.97 -0.32
N ALA A 24 -0.33 9.33 0.76
CA ALA A 24 -0.83 9.58 2.10
C ALA A 24 -0.42 10.95 2.61
N SER A 25 -1.37 11.69 3.18
CA SER A 25 -1.10 12.94 3.89
C SER A 25 -0.45 12.69 5.26
N ALA A 26 0.16 13.71 5.84
CA ALA A 26 0.68 13.65 7.20
C ALA A 26 -0.39 13.21 8.22
N ALA A 27 -1.65 13.66 8.04
CA ALA A 27 -2.77 13.25 8.89
C ALA A 27 -3.08 11.75 8.74
N ALA A 28 -3.10 11.23 7.52
CA ALA A 28 -3.30 9.80 7.25
C ALA A 28 -2.18 8.94 7.85
N VAL A 29 -0.93 9.39 7.77
CA VAL A 29 0.22 8.74 8.39
C VAL A 29 0.05 8.70 9.92
N ASN A 30 -0.24 9.84 10.54
CA ASN A 30 -0.43 9.91 12.00
C ASN A 30 -1.58 9.01 12.45
N GLN A 31 -2.68 8.96 11.71
CA GLN A 31 -3.81 8.07 12.00
C GLN A 31 -3.40 6.60 11.91
N ALA A 32 -2.67 6.20 10.88
CA ALA A 32 -2.21 4.82 10.74
C ALA A 32 -1.26 4.42 11.87
N LEU A 33 -0.28 5.26 12.21
CA LEU A 33 0.68 5.00 13.27
C LEU A 33 0.07 5.00 14.68
N SER A 34 -1.10 5.62 14.86
CA SER A 34 -1.86 5.62 16.12
C SER A 34 -2.96 4.55 16.15
N SER A 35 -3.12 3.76 15.10
CA SER A 35 -4.24 2.82 14.95
C SER A 35 -4.14 1.56 15.82
N GLY A 36 -3.00 1.31 16.43
CA GLY A 36 -2.75 0.06 17.17
C GLY A 36 -2.46 -1.14 16.28
N LYS A 37 -2.14 -0.90 15.00
CA LYS A 37 -1.86 -1.93 14.01
C LYS A 37 -0.47 -1.76 13.42
N PRO A 38 0.22 -2.85 13.04
CA PRO A 38 1.47 -2.73 12.29
C PRO A 38 1.21 -2.04 10.96
N THR A 39 2.15 -1.21 10.53
CA THR A 39 2.01 -0.36 9.34
C THR A 39 3.27 -0.43 8.50
N VAL A 40 3.13 -0.50 7.20
CA VAL A 40 4.21 -0.23 6.24
C VAL A 40 3.91 1.06 5.48
N ILE A 41 4.91 1.92 5.35
CA ILE A 41 4.87 3.10 4.49
C ILE A 41 5.92 2.91 3.39
N ASP A 42 5.47 2.88 2.15
CA ASP A 42 6.33 2.90 0.98
C ASP A 42 6.55 4.34 0.52
N LEU A 43 7.79 4.79 0.56
CA LEU A 43 8.18 6.12 0.09
C LEU A 43 8.81 5.97 -1.27
N GLY A 44 8.11 6.45 -2.29
CA GLY A 44 8.48 6.27 -3.69
C GLY A 44 8.11 7.47 -4.54
N ALA A 45 7.95 7.25 -5.83
CA ALA A 45 7.45 8.24 -6.77
C ALA A 45 6.68 7.57 -7.91
N ARG A 46 5.69 8.26 -8.45
CA ARG A 46 4.87 7.76 -9.57
C ARG A 46 5.68 7.50 -10.85
N THR A 47 6.83 8.15 -11.00
CA THR A 47 7.69 8.10 -12.20
C THR A 47 8.91 7.20 -12.04
N CYS A 48 9.10 6.57 -10.89
CA CYS A 48 10.20 5.66 -10.58
C CYS A 48 9.82 4.24 -11.00
N ILE A 49 10.64 3.57 -11.82
CA ILE A 49 10.31 2.24 -12.36
C ILE A 49 10.12 1.18 -11.26
N PRO A 50 11.06 0.96 -10.31
CA PRO A 50 10.83 -0.02 -9.25
C PRO A 50 9.68 0.38 -8.30
N CYS A 51 9.39 1.68 -8.16
CA CYS A 51 8.23 2.13 -7.40
C CYS A 51 6.91 1.75 -8.10
N LYS A 52 6.86 1.82 -9.43
CA LYS A 52 5.70 1.37 -10.22
C LYS A 52 5.46 -0.13 -10.08
N GLU A 53 6.51 -0.91 -9.97
CA GLU A 53 6.41 -2.36 -9.72
C GLU A 53 5.88 -2.66 -8.32
N MET A 54 6.15 -1.79 -7.35
CA MET A 54 5.59 -1.88 -6.00
C MET A 54 4.08 -1.58 -5.95
N ALA A 55 3.57 -0.68 -6.80
CA ALA A 55 2.20 -0.19 -6.72
C ALA A 55 1.13 -1.29 -6.67
N PRO A 56 1.06 -2.26 -7.60
CA PRO A 56 0.05 -3.32 -7.54
C PRO A 56 0.22 -4.25 -6.33
N ILE A 57 1.45 -4.42 -5.85
CA ILE A 57 1.72 -5.22 -4.66
C ILE A 57 1.15 -4.52 -3.41
N LEU A 58 1.37 -3.22 -3.28
CA LEU A 58 0.87 -2.42 -2.16
C LEU A 58 -0.66 -2.35 -2.16
N GLU A 59 -1.28 -2.19 -3.33
CA GLU A 59 -2.75 -2.20 -3.46
C GLU A 59 -3.36 -3.52 -3.01
N SER A 60 -2.86 -4.62 -3.54
CA SER A 60 -3.30 -5.96 -3.19
C SER A 60 -3.11 -6.23 -1.68
N LEU A 61 -1.97 -5.83 -1.12
CA LEU A 61 -1.68 -5.99 0.30
C LEU A 61 -2.62 -5.14 1.16
N SER A 62 -2.86 -3.89 0.75
CA SER A 62 -3.81 -2.99 1.43
C SER A 62 -5.23 -3.54 1.46
N ALA A 63 -5.70 -4.11 0.35
CA ALA A 63 -7.02 -4.71 0.25
C ALA A 63 -7.14 -5.97 1.13
N ASP A 64 -6.15 -6.87 1.06
CA ASP A 64 -6.20 -8.16 1.76
C ASP A 64 -6.07 -8.02 3.29
N TYR A 65 -5.34 -7.00 3.74
CA TYR A 65 -5.10 -6.77 5.18
C TYR A 65 -5.82 -5.54 5.73
N ARG A 66 -6.87 -5.11 5.05
CA ARG A 66 -7.73 -4.00 5.50
C ARG A 66 -8.24 -4.29 6.93
N GLY A 67 -8.02 -3.32 7.83
CA GLY A 67 -8.38 -3.46 9.24
C GLY A 67 -7.38 -4.26 10.08
N LYS A 68 -6.36 -4.89 9.49
CA LYS A 68 -5.32 -5.67 10.18
C LYS A 68 -3.94 -5.01 10.14
N ALA A 69 -3.63 -4.32 9.07
CA ALA A 69 -2.38 -3.58 8.87
C ALA A 69 -2.63 -2.28 8.14
N GLY A 70 -1.82 -1.27 8.39
CA GLY A 70 -1.72 -0.08 7.56
C GLY A 70 -0.79 -0.33 6.38
N VAL A 71 -1.22 0.04 5.17
CA VAL A 71 -0.39 0.01 3.97
C VAL A 71 -0.53 1.35 3.28
N LEU A 72 0.52 2.17 3.35
CA LEU A 72 0.51 3.54 2.85
C LEU A 72 1.59 3.73 1.79
N PHE A 73 1.32 4.62 0.86
CA PHE A 73 2.29 5.13 -0.12
C PHE A 73 2.45 6.64 0.07
N ILE A 74 3.66 7.16 -0.06
CA ILE A 74 3.96 8.59 -0.10
C ILE A 74 4.80 8.89 -1.35
N ASP A 75 4.32 9.81 -2.18
CA ASP A 75 5.11 10.33 -3.30
C ASP A 75 6.06 11.43 -2.78
N VAL A 76 7.32 11.07 -2.62
CA VAL A 76 8.34 11.97 -2.07
C VAL A 76 8.77 13.09 -3.03
N ARG A 77 8.41 12.99 -4.31
CA ARG A 77 8.62 14.09 -5.26
C ARG A 77 7.55 15.17 -5.13
N ALA A 78 6.32 14.76 -4.80
CA ALA A 78 5.23 15.66 -4.47
C ALA A 78 5.31 16.18 -3.04
N ASP A 79 5.82 15.37 -2.10
CA ASP A 79 5.96 15.72 -0.68
C ASP A 79 7.41 15.56 -0.21
N GLN A 80 8.21 16.58 -0.45
CA GLN A 80 9.62 16.60 -0.04
C GLN A 80 9.79 16.73 1.49
N ASP A 81 8.79 17.28 2.19
CA ASP A 81 8.81 17.34 3.65
C ASP A 81 8.71 15.95 4.27
N ALA A 82 7.88 15.09 3.70
CA ALA A 82 7.84 13.69 4.10
C ALA A 82 9.17 12.99 3.84
N ALA A 83 9.80 13.24 2.69
CA ALA A 83 11.12 12.67 2.38
C ALA A 83 12.17 13.04 3.44
N ARG A 84 12.20 14.29 3.85
CA ARG A 84 13.10 14.79 4.91
C ARG A 84 12.75 14.21 6.27
N LYS A 85 11.46 14.23 6.64
CA LYS A 85 10.96 13.72 7.92
C LYS A 85 11.32 12.25 8.13
N PHE A 86 11.17 11.42 7.09
CA PHE A 86 11.48 10.00 7.16
C PHE A 86 12.94 9.66 6.80
N GLY A 87 13.77 10.66 6.48
CA GLY A 87 15.19 10.45 6.16
C GLY A 87 15.39 9.55 4.94
N VAL A 88 14.58 9.74 3.88
CA VAL A 88 14.66 8.94 2.66
C VAL A 88 15.90 9.31 1.86
N GLN A 89 16.76 8.33 1.58
CA GLN A 89 18.00 8.52 0.81
C GLN A 89 17.89 7.99 -0.61
N MET A 90 17.03 6.99 -0.81
CA MET A 90 16.72 6.43 -2.13
C MET A 90 15.28 5.93 -2.17
N ILE A 91 14.73 5.78 -3.37
CA ILE A 91 13.38 5.27 -3.59
C ILE A 91 13.41 4.00 -4.46
N PRO A 92 12.49 3.05 -4.23
CA PRO A 92 11.55 3.03 -3.11
C PRO A 92 12.23 2.68 -1.78
N THR A 93 11.69 3.17 -0.68
CA THR A 93 12.06 2.77 0.68
C THR A 93 10.81 2.36 1.44
N GLN A 94 10.80 1.18 2.04
CA GLN A 94 9.72 0.71 2.89
C GLN A 94 10.14 0.85 4.34
N ILE A 95 9.28 1.49 5.15
CA ILE A 95 9.48 1.62 6.60
C ILE A 95 8.35 0.89 7.30
N PHE A 96 8.71 -0.01 8.21
CA PHE A 96 7.77 -0.82 8.97
C PHE A 96 7.68 -0.32 10.39
N PHE A 97 6.45 -0.18 10.88
CA PHE A 97 6.13 0.31 12.21
C PHE A 97 5.34 -0.76 12.96
N ASP A 98 5.62 -0.90 14.26
CA ASP A 98 4.85 -1.78 15.13
C ASP A 98 3.48 -1.16 15.49
N ALA A 99 2.68 -1.91 16.28
CA ALA A 99 1.37 -1.46 16.73
C ALA A 99 1.40 -0.20 17.62
N LYS A 100 2.57 0.18 18.11
CA LYS A 100 2.79 1.40 18.90
C LYS A 100 3.29 2.57 18.04
N GLY A 101 3.37 2.40 16.72
CA GLY A 101 3.84 3.42 15.79
C GLY A 101 5.36 3.64 15.84
N ARG A 102 6.14 2.68 16.33
CA ARG A 102 7.60 2.78 16.36
C ARG A 102 8.19 2.10 15.13
N GLU A 103 9.14 2.77 14.47
CA GLU A 103 9.89 2.16 13.38
C GLU A 103 10.69 0.94 13.90
N VAL A 104 10.47 -0.22 13.28
CA VAL A 104 11.13 -1.48 13.65
C VAL A 104 12.01 -2.03 12.53
N ARG A 105 11.75 -1.61 11.29
CA ARG A 105 12.52 -2.06 10.11
C ARG A 105 12.44 -1.04 8.99
N ARG A 106 13.51 -0.98 8.21
CA ARG A 106 13.59 -0.17 6.99
C ARG A 106 14.29 -0.98 5.89
N HIS A 107 13.76 -0.90 4.68
CA HIS A 107 14.34 -1.55 3.50
C HIS A 107 14.41 -0.54 2.35
N MET A 108 15.53 -0.51 1.65
CA MET A 108 15.75 0.32 0.47
C MET A 108 15.73 -0.54 -0.79
N GLY A 109 15.03 -0.09 -1.82
CA GLY A 109 14.85 -0.78 -3.09
C GLY A 109 13.52 -1.54 -3.19
N PHE A 110 13.34 -2.26 -4.28
CA PHE A 110 12.16 -3.09 -4.50
C PHE A 110 12.06 -4.19 -3.42
N MET A 111 10.83 -4.45 -2.97
CA MET A 111 10.50 -5.56 -2.09
C MET A 111 9.26 -6.27 -2.63
N ASP A 112 9.32 -7.58 -2.76
CA ASP A 112 8.16 -8.36 -3.19
C ASP A 112 7.12 -8.51 -2.08
N ARG A 113 5.95 -9.07 -2.44
CA ARG A 113 4.85 -9.27 -1.50
C ARG A 113 5.24 -10.14 -0.29
N GLN A 114 6.03 -11.18 -0.51
CA GLN A 114 6.44 -12.08 0.56
C GLN A 114 7.36 -11.37 1.56
N GLY A 115 8.28 -10.54 1.06
CA GLY A 115 9.13 -9.68 1.87
C GLY A 115 8.32 -8.71 2.72
N LEU A 116 7.35 -8.00 2.12
CA LEU A 116 6.46 -7.09 2.83
C LEU A 116 5.68 -7.79 3.94
N LEU A 117 5.10 -8.96 3.65
CA LEU A 117 4.37 -9.76 4.65
C LEU A 117 5.25 -10.27 5.77
N LYS A 118 6.46 -10.72 5.46
CA LYS A 118 7.43 -11.17 6.46
C LYS A 118 7.75 -10.04 7.45
N GLU A 119 8.04 -8.85 6.94
CA GLU A 119 8.38 -7.70 7.80
C GLU A 119 7.14 -7.18 8.57
N LEU A 120 5.95 -7.18 7.98
CA LEU A 120 4.72 -6.84 8.70
C LEU A 120 4.40 -7.83 9.82
N LYS A 121 4.62 -9.13 9.60
CA LYS A 121 4.46 -10.15 10.65
C LYS A 121 5.48 -9.93 11.77
N ALA A 122 6.72 -9.63 11.43
CA ALA A 122 7.73 -9.27 12.43
C ALA A 122 7.36 -8.00 13.21
N ALA A 123 6.64 -7.06 12.59
CA ALA A 123 6.10 -5.85 13.21
C ALA A 123 4.82 -6.10 14.04
N GLY A 124 4.25 -7.31 14.02
CA GLY A 124 3.11 -7.70 14.85
C GLY A 124 1.83 -8.05 14.10
N LEU A 125 1.84 -8.17 12.77
CA LEU A 125 0.69 -8.64 11.99
C LEU A 125 0.38 -10.11 12.35
N LYS A 126 -0.89 -10.35 12.71
CA LYS A 126 -1.42 -11.67 13.07
C LYS A 126 -2.26 -12.27 11.93
#